data_05f03a39beb2a9d0b7e4cce2f0638c4e
#
_entry.id   05f03a39beb2a9d0b7e4cce2f0638c4e
#
_cell.length_a   1.000
_cell.length_b   1.000
_cell.length_c   1.000
_cell.angle_alpha   90.00
_cell.angle_beta   90.00
_cell.angle_gamma   90.00
#
_symmetry.space_group_name_H-M   'P 1'
#
loop_
_entity.id
_entity.type
_entity.pdbx_description
1 polymer ?
#
loop_
_entity_poly.entity_id
_entity_poly.type
_entity_poly.pdbx_seq_one_letter_code
_entity_poly.pdbx_strand_id
1 'polypeptide(L)'
;MSDIDIARRAQTQPIGEIASKLNIPDAAIIPYGRTKAKIDPQHISSLNDRPDGKLILVTAITPTPAGEGKTTTSVGLTDGLNRIGKKALVCLREPSLGPCFGMKGGAAGGGYAQVVPMEDINLHFTGDFHAIGAAHNXLSALIDNHIXWGNKLEIDXRRIVWKRVADMNDRALRXIXCGLGGPGNGFPRQDGYDITVASEVMAIFCLATDLDDLKTRLDKIVVAYTRDHKPVHARDILGTGAMSVLLKDALAPNLVQTLENNPAIIHGGPFANIAHGCNSVIATKAGLKMADYVVTEAGFGADLGAEKFFDIKCRAAGLAPDASVXVATTXALKMXGGVTKDNXXKEDLDALQDGXCNLVXHIEXVKSFGVPVVVGINRFTADTDAEIALIKQIADANGVKAIECTHWADGGAGAEELAEEIASIADSGAASFAPLYPDDMPIWDKIKTVATRLYRADDIIADQKIRDQIRDLQDTGYGHLPVCIAKTQYSFSTDPNLKGAPSEHVVALREVRLSAGAGFIVIVCGDIMTMPGLPRVPAANSIAIDDKGQVAGLF
;
A
#
# COMPACT_ATOMS: atom_id res chain seq x y z
N MET A 1 -12.22 -25.80 -3.25
CA MET A 1 -11.53 -25.31 -4.45
C MET A 1 -10.65 -24.15 -4.01
N SER A 2 -9.37 -24.21 -4.35
CA SER A 2 -8.42 -23.16 -3.94
C SER A 2 -8.57 -21.92 -4.81
N ASP A 3 -7.98 -20.82 -4.34
CA ASP A 3 -8.03 -19.57 -5.11
C ASP A 3 -7.39 -19.72 -6.48
N ILE A 4 -6.28 -20.47 -6.58
CA ILE A 4 -5.63 -20.66 -7.87
C ILE A 4 -6.48 -21.54 -8.79
N ASP A 5 -7.22 -22.51 -8.23
CA ASP A 5 -8.14 -23.33 -9.05
C ASP A 5 -9.26 -22.47 -9.62
N ILE A 6 -9.82 -21.58 -8.80
CA ILE A 6 -10.86 -20.68 -9.27
C ILE A 6 -10.31 -19.76 -10.36
N ALA A 7 -9.12 -19.23 -10.15
CA ALA A 7 -8.49 -18.33 -11.12
C ALA A 7 -8.24 -19.04 -12.46
N ARG A 8 -7.82 -20.32 -12.41
CA ARG A 8 -7.55 -21.07 -13.63
C ARG A 8 -8.80 -21.37 -14.43
N ARG A 9 -9.96 -21.43 -13.78
CA ARG A 9 -11.23 -21.68 -14.46
C ARG A 9 -11.87 -20.39 -15.01
N ALA A 10 -11.23 -19.26 -14.82
CA ALA A 10 -11.77 -17.98 -15.26
C ALA A 10 -11.98 -17.95 -16.77
N GLN A 11 -13.08 -17.35 -17.18
CA GLN A 11 -13.38 -17.13 -18.60
C GLN A 11 -12.86 -15.75 -18.96
N THR A 12 -11.55 -15.65 -19.19
CA THR A 12 -10.93 -14.37 -19.46
C THR A 12 -11.26 -13.89 -20.87
N GLN A 13 -11.30 -12.56 -21.03
CA GLN A 13 -11.43 -11.92 -22.32
C GLN A 13 -10.06 -11.42 -22.77
N PRO A 14 -9.83 -11.30 -24.08
CA PRO A 14 -8.62 -10.65 -24.55
C PRO A 14 -8.51 -9.25 -23.97
N ILE A 15 -7.29 -8.82 -23.64
CA ILE A 15 -7.13 -7.57 -22.91
C ILE A 15 -7.62 -6.36 -23.71
N GLY A 16 -7.61 -6.45 -25.03
CA GLY A 16 -8.19 -5.38 -25.86
C GLY A 16 -9.68 -5.17 -25.62
N GLU A 17 -10.41 -6.25 -25.32
CA GLU A 17 -11.83 -6.12 -25.02
C GLU A 17 -12.04 -5.45 -23.66
N ILE A 18 -11.17 -5.72 -22.71
CA ILE A 18 -11.23 -5.03 -21.41
C ILE A 18 -10.93 -3.54 -21.60
N ALA A 19 -9.91 -3.23 -22.41
CA ALA A 19 -9.56 -1.85 -22.70
C ALA A 19 -10.72 -1.11 -23.35
N SER A 20 -11.47 -1.80 -24.24
CA SER A 20 -12.63 -1.19 -24.91
C SER A 20 -13.70 -0.75 -23.93
N LYS A 21 -13.84 -1.46 -22.81
CA LYS A 21 -14.81 -1.08 -21.77
C LYS A 21 -14.47 0.28 -21.15
N LEU A 22 -13.21 0.68 -21.24
CA LEU A 22 -12.75 1.97 -20.74
C LEU A 22 -12.54 2.98 -21.87
N ASN A 23 -12.98 2.63 -23.09
CA ASN A 23 -12.81 3.46 -24.26
C ASN A 23 -11.34 3.74 -24.58
N ILE A 24 -10.47 2.80 -24.27
CA ILE A 24 -9.05 2.88 -24.63
C ILE A 24 -8.89 2.28 -26.02
N PRO A 25 -8.45 3.07 -27.02
CA PRO A 25 -8.28 2.51 -28.36
C PRO A 25 -7.18 1.47 -28.40
N ASP A 26 -7.28 0.52 -29.31
CA ASP A 26 -6.33 -0.57 -29.42
C ASP A 26 -4.89 -0.06 -29.57
N ALA A 27 -4.70 1.05 -30.27
CA ALA A 27 -3.37 1.63 -30.46
C ALA A 27 -2.78 2.19 -29.16
N ALA A 28 -3.59 2.37 -28.12
CA ALA A 28 -3.13 2.94 -26.84
C ALA A 28 -2.83 1.91 -25.80
N ILE A 29 -2.92 0.62 -26.11
CA ILE A 29 -2.47 -0.42 -25.18
C ILE A 29 -1.17 -1.04 -25.70
N ILE A 30 -0.35 -1.47 -24.78
CA ILE A 30 0.92 -2.14 -25.05
C ILE A 30 0.77 -3.55 -24.49
N PRO A 31 0.47 -4.55 -25.34
CA PRO A 31 0.17 -5.89 -24.84
C PRO A 31 1.37 -6.59 -24.22
N TYR A 32 1.11 -7.30 -23.15
CA TYR A 32 2.06 -8.22 -22.53
C TYR A 32 1.41 -9.61 -22.54
N GLY A 33 1.16 -10.12 -23.74
CA GLY A 33 0.41 -11.35 -23.93
C GLY A 33 -1.07 -11.04 -24.12
N ARG A 34 -1.91 -12.05 -23.90
CA ARG A 34 -3.33 -11.93 -24.24
C ARG A 34 -4.17 -11.24 -23.17
N THR A 35 -3.75 -11.35 -21.91
CA THR A 35 -4.60 -10.94 -20.79
C THR A 35 -4.00 -9.84 -19.94
N LYS A 36 -2.85 -9.27 -20.33
CA LYS A 36 -2.21 -8.16 -19.64
C LYS A 36 -1.79 -7.12 -20.65
N ALA A 37 -1.84 -5.86 -20.24
CA ALA A 37 -1.32 -4.77 -21.10
C ALA A 37 -0.96 -3.59 -20.23
N LYS A 38 -0.11 -2.72 -20.78
CA LYS A 38 0.10 -1.40 -20.19
C LYS A 38 -0.72 -0.39 -20.98
N ILE A 39 -1.09 0.71 -20.33
CA ILE A 39 -1.83 1.79 -20.97
C ILE A 39 -0.83 2.89 -21.33
N ASP A 40 -0.84 3.30 -22.60
CA ASP A 40 0.08 4.31 -23.10
C ASP A 40 -0.07 5.62 -22.31
N PRO A 41 1.01 6.14 -21.71
CA PRO A 41 0.92 7.42 -20.98
C PRO A 41 0.43 8.60 -21.82
N GLN A 42 0.69 8.60 -23.14
CA GLN A 42 0.17 9.67 -23.98
C GLN A 42 -1.35 9.64 -24.05
N HIS A 43 -1.92 8.45 -24.09
CA HIS A 43 -3.38 8.32 -24.06
C HIS A 43 -3.92 8.86 -22.72
N ILE A 44 -3.26 8.51 -21.61
CA ILE A 44 -3.69 8.97 -20.31
C ILE A 44 -3.66 10.50 -20.26
N SER A 45 -2.59 11.12 -20.76
CA SER A 45 -2.49 12.58 -20.82
C SER A 45 -3.61 13.21 -21.62
N SER A 46 -4.04 12.53 -22.68
CA SER A 46 -5.10 13.06 -23.54
C SER A 46 -6.45 13.13 -22.83
N LEU A 47 -6.58 12.47 -21.67
CA LEU A 47 -7.82 12.45 -20.91
C LEU A 47 -7.88 13.53 -19.83
N ASN A 48 -6.86 14.37 -19.72
CA ASN A 48 -6.74 15.32 -18.58
C ASN A 48 -7.94 16.26 -18.47
N ASP A 49 -8.62 16.59 -19.56
CA ASP A 49 -9.73 17.52 -19.51
C ASP A 49 -11.07 16.85 -19.18
N ARG A 50 -11.11 15.53 -19.10
CA ARG A 50 -12.34 14.83 -18.75
C ARG A 50 -12.63 15.00 -17.26
N PRO A 51 -13.92 15.02 -16.88
CA PRO A 51 -14.23 15.09 -15.45
C PRO A 51 -13.84 13.79 -14.74
N ASP A 52 -13.51 13.91 -13.46
CA ASP A 52 -13.17 12.76 -12.64
C ASP A 52 -14.42 11.98 -12.24
N GLY A 53 -14.30 10.67 -12.21
CA GLY A 53 -15.28 9.81 -11.56
C GLY A 53 -15.19 9.94 -10.04
N LYS A 54 -15.96 9.10 -9.35
CA LYS A 54 -16.00 9.08 -7.88
C LYS A 54 -14.90 8.16 -7.35
N LEU A 55 -14.22 8.61 -6.30
CA LEU A 55 -13.12 7.86 -5.69
C LEU A 55 -13.59 7.22 -4.40
N ILE A 56 -13.46 5.90 -4.30
CA ILE A 56 -13.90 5.11 -3.16
C ILE A 56 -12.70 4.41 -2.55
N LEU A 57 -12.44 4.67 -1.28
CA LEU A 57 -11.35 4.00 -0.57
C LEU A 57 -11.89 2.80 0.19
N VAL A 58 -11.24 1.65 0.03
CA VAL A 58 -11.50 0.48 0.87
C VAL A 58 -10.39 0.40 1.89
N THR A 59 -10.76 0.45 3.16
CA THR A 59 -9.85 0.31 4.27
C THR A 59 -10.43 -0.73 5.22
N ALA A 60 -9.85 -0.90 6.40
CA ALA A 60 -10.26 -2.00 7.26
C ALA A 60 -9.97 -1.70 8.72
N ILE A 61 -10.53 -2.54 9.57
CA ILE A 61 -10.18 -2.59 11.00
C ILE A 61 -8.74 -3.10 11.14
N THR A 62 -8.23 -3.07 12.35
CA THR A 62 -6.88 -3.55 12.64
C THR A 62 -6.70 -4.99 12.14
N PRO A 63 -5.65 -5.29 11.36
CA PRO A 63 -5.48 -6.64 10.83
C PRO A 63 -5.18 -7.66 11.92
N THR A 64 -5.57 -8.89 11.65
CA THR A 64 -5.29 -10.04 12.49
C THR A 64 -4.73 -11.17 11.63
N PRO A 65 -4.16 -12.22 12.24
CA PRO A 65 -3.72 -13.36 11.44
C PRO A 65 -4.84 -14.04 10.64
N ALA A 66 -6.10 -13.81 11.03
CA ALA A 66 -7.23 -14.38 10.29
C ALA A 66 -7.47 -13.68 8.95
N GLY A 67 -6.98 -12.46 8.81
CA GLY A 67 -7.18 -11.66 7.61
C GLY A 67 -8.55 -11.00 7.58
N GLU A 68 -8.66 -9.88 6.90
CA GLU A 68 -9.92 -9.13 6.81
C GLU A 68 -10.50 -9.12 5.41
N GLY A 69 -9.68 -9.40 4.39
CA GLY A 69 -10.17 -9.50 3.03
C GLY A 69 -10.39 -8.16 2.34
N LYS A 70 -9.49 -7.22 2.57
CA LYS A 70 -9.60 -5.89 1.95
C LYS A 70 -9.58 -5.97 0.43
N THR A 71 -8.62 -6.69 -0.14
CA THR A 71 -8.52 -6.80 -1.59
C THR A 71 -9.70 -7.57 -2.16
N THR A 72 -10.10 -8.64 -1.50
CA THR A 72 -11.27 -9.41 -1.92
C THR A 72 -12.51 -8.50 -1.95
N THR A 73 -12.66 -7.66 -0.93
CA THR A 73 -13.78 -6.73 -0.87
C THR A 73 -13.68 -5.65 -1.96
N SER A 74 -12.47 -5.14 -2.20
CA SER A 74 -12.28 -4.13 -3.26
C SER A 74 -12.70 -4.67 -4.63
N VAL A 75 -12.28 -5.89 -4.94
CA VAL A 75 -12.64 -6.53 -6.20
C VAL A 75 -14.13 -6.85 -6.24
N GLY A 76 -14.67 -7.41 -5.14
CA GLY A 76 -16.10 -7.73 -5.07
C GLY A 76 -16.96 -6.48 -5.23
N LEU A 77 -16.58 -5.39 -4.59
CA LEU A 77 -17.30 -4.13 -4.72
C LEU A 77 -17.27 -3.62 -6.16
N THR A 78 -16.12 -3.71 -6.82
CA THR A 78 -16.01 -3.27 -8.21
C THR A 78 -16.91 -4.11 -9.10
N ASP A 79 -16.90 -5.43 -8.93
CA ASP A 79 -17.80 -6.30 -9.68
C ASP A 79 -19.26 -5.99 -9.36
N GLY A 80 -19.56 -5.74 -8.09
CA GLY A 80 -20.92 -5.37 -7.69
C GLY A 80 -21.39 -4.06 -8.32
N LEU A 81 -20.51 -3.07 -8.37
CA LEU A 81 -20.85 -1.79 -9.01
C LEU A 81 -21.17 -1.99 -10.49
N ASN A 82 -20.36 -2.80 -11.18
CA ASN A 82 -20.64 -3.07 -12.59
C ASN A 82 -21.95 -3.85 -12.76
N ARG A 83 -22.25 -4.79 -11.84
CA ARG A 83 -23.49 -5.56 -11.94
C ARG A 83 -24.74 -4.68 -11.76
N ILE A 84 -24.66 -3.61 -10.98
CA ILE A 84 -25.80 -2.69 -10.83
C ILE A 84 -25.81 -1.59 -11.89
N GLY A 85 -24.99 -1.74 -12.93
CA GLY A 85 -25.03 -0.83 -14.08
C GLY A 85 -24.12 0.37 -14.00
N LYS A 86 -23.23 0.40 -13.02
CA LYS A 86 -22.26 1.50 -12.92
C LYS A 86 -21.00 1.13 -13.71
N LYS A 87 -20.25 2.13 -14.16
CA LYS A 87 -18.99 1.91 -14.84
C LYS A 87 -17.87 2.08 -13.81
N ALA A 88 -17.28 0.96 -13.37
CA ALA A 88 -16.33 0.96 -12.28
C ALA A 88 -15.07 0.17 -12.62
N LEU A 89 -13.93 0.60 -12.06
CA LEU A 89 -12.70 -0.17 -12.10
C LEU A 89 -12.04 -0.16 -10.72
N VAL A 90 -11.11 -1.09 -10.51
CA VAL A 90 -10.37 -1.17 -9.25
C VAL A 90 -8.89 -0.90 -9.53
N CYS A 91 -8.25 -0.15 -8.61
CA CYS A 91 -6.80 0.09 -8.64
C CYS A 91 -6.18 -0.58 -7.43
N LEU A 92 -5.17 -1.41 -7.67
CA LEU A 92 -4.55 -2.24 -6.63
C LEU A 92 -3.04 -2.15 -6.68
N ARG A 93 -2.40 -2.55 -5.58
CA ARG A 93 -0.94 -2.70 -5.56
C ARG A 93 -0.56 -4.03 -6.20
N GLU A 94 0.64 -4.05 -6.78
CA GLU A 94 1.27 -5.29 -7.23
C GLU A 94 1.92 -5.96 -6.01
N PRO A 95 1.79 -7.28 -5.85
CA PRO A 95 2.39 -7.95 -4.70
C PRO A 95 3.89 -8.16 -4.85
N SER A 96 4.59 -8.19 -3.71
CA SER A 96 6.01 -8.48 -3.63
C SER A 96 6.24 -10.00 -3.59
N LEU A 97 7.34 -10.46 -4.18
CA LEU A 97 7.70 -11.88 -4.13
C LEU A 97 8.03 -12.34 -2.71
N GLY A 98 8.60 -11.45 -1.88
CA GLY A 98 8.97 -11.84 -0.53
C GLY A 98 7.82 -12.42 0.27
N PRO A 99 6.74 -11.67 0.47
CA PRO A 99 5.57 -12.21 1.16
C PRO A 99 4.96 -13.44 0.47
N CYS A 100 4.95 -13.47 -0.85
CA CYS A 100 4.38 -14.63 -1.58
C CYS A 100 5.11 -15.92 -1.25
N PHE A 101 6.43 -15.86 -1.13
CA PHE A 101 7.24 -17.04 -0.84
C PHE A 101 7.51 -17.22 0.65
N GLY A 102 7.16 -16.23 1.45
CA GLY A 102 7.39 -16.26 2.89
C GLY A 102 6.16 -16.63 3.69
N MET A 103 5.23 -15.72 3.81
CA MET A 103 4.11 -15.83 4.73
C MET A 103 2.81 -16.27 4.06
N LYS A 104 2.83 -16.54 2.78
CA LYS A 104 1.62 -16.90 2.04
C LYS A 104 0.61 -15.76 2.04
N GLY A 105 0.50 -15.09 0.93
CA GLY A 105 -0.43 -13.99 0.80
C GLY A 105 -0.17 -13.22 -0.48
N GLY A 106 -1.11 -13.26 -1.39
CA GLY A 106 -1.04 -12.50 -2.62
C GLY A 106 -1.92 -11.26 -2.54
N ALA A 107 -1.90 -10.49 -3.60
CA ALA A 107 -2.70 -9.28 -3.68
C ALA A 107 -3.73 -9.36 -4.80
N ALA A 108 -4.16 -10.56 -5.17
CA ALA A 108 -5.10 -10.74 -6.28
C ALA A 108 -6.54 -10.94 -5.83
N GLY A 109 -6.80 -10.89 -4.52
CA GLY A 109 -8.12 -11.20 -3.98
C GLY A 109 -8.26 -12.67 -3.64
N GLY A 110 -9.49 -13.15 -3.50
CA GLY A 110 -9.72 -14.55 -3.17
C GLY A 110 -11.13 -14.98 -3.50
N GLY A 111 -11.34 -16.30 -3.51
CA GLY A 111 -12.63 -16.86 -3.86
C GLY A 111 -13.07 -16.38 -5.24
N TYR A 112 -14.31 -15.96 -5.32
CA TYR A 112 -14.88 -15.47 -6.58
C TYR A 112 -14.71 -13.96 -6.77
N ALA A 113 -13.90 -13.31 -5.94
CA ALA A 113 -13.55 -11.89 -6.09
C ALA A 113 -12.05 -11.77 -6.26
N GLN A 114 -11.56 -12.03 -7.47
CA GLN A 114 -10.13 -12.01 -7.81
C GLN A 114 -9.87 -11.22 -9.07
N VAL A 115 -8.64 -10.71 -9.18
CA VAL A 115 -8.10 -10.22 -10.46
C VAL A 115 -7.25 -11.32 -11.07
N VAL A 116 -7.29 -11.41 -12.38
CA VAL A 116 -6.56 -12.44 -13.14
C VAL A 116 -5.79 -11.80 -14.28
N PRO A 117 -4.67 -12.38 -14.70
CA PRO A 117 -4.13 -13.72 -14.37
C PRO A 117 -3.39 -13.73 -13.03
N MET A 118 -3.86 -14.55 -12.12
CA MET A 118 -3.39 -14.52 -10.73
C MET A 118 -1.92 -14.91 -10.60
N GLU A 119 -1.48 -15.94 -11.32
CA GLU A 119 -0.09 -16.37 -11.23
C GLU A 119 0.87 -15.27 -11.70
N ASP A 120 0.57 -14.65 -12.84
CA ASP A 120 1.43 -13.61 -13.39
C ASP A 120 1.51 -12.42 -12.43
N ILE A 121 0.37 -12.02 -11.86
CA ILE A 121 0.32 -10.89 -10.94
C ILE A 121 1.19 -11.16 -9.72
N ASN A 122 1.14 -12.38 -9.20
CA ASN A 122 1.88 -12.72 -7.98
C ASN A 122 3.34 -13.07 -8.21
N LEU A 123 3.74 -13.35 -9.44
CA LEU A 123 5.11 -13.78 -9.73
C LEU A 123 5.83 -12.72 -10.57
N HIS A 124 5.84 -12.88 -11.89
CA HIS A 124 6.49 -11.94 -12.80
C HIS A 124 5.41 -11.30 -13.66
N PHE A 125 5.02 -10.11 -13.29
CA PHE A 125 3.86 -9.46 -13.90
C PHE A 125 4.24 -8.82 -15.25
N THR A 126 4.77 -7.59 -15.20
CA THR A 126 5.21 -6.88 -16.41
C THR A 126 6.61 -6.30 -16.26
N GLY A 127 7.29 -6.61 -15.15
CA GLY A 127 8.66 -6.20 -14.96
C GLY A 127 8.86 -4.92 -14.15
N ASP A 128 7.79 -4.36 -13.61
CA ASP A 128 7.92 -3.08 -12.89
C ASP A 128 8.81 -3.19 -11.66
N PHE A 129 8.66 -4.26 -10.88
CA PHE A 129 9.48 -4.42 -9.68
C PHE A 129 10.95 -4.67 -10.02
N HIS A 130 11.20 -5.39 -11.11
CA HIS A 130 12.56 -5.53 -11.60
C HIS A 130 13.15 -4.17 -11.97
N ALA A 131 12.38 -3.34 -12.67
CA ALA A 131 12.83 -2.01 -13.06
C ALA A 131 13.15 -1.14 -11.84
N ILE A 132 12.28 -1.19 -10.83
CA ILE A 132 12.47 -0.42 -9.61
C ILE A 132 13.72 -0.89 -8.87
N GLY A 133 13.90 -2.20 -8.74
CA GLY A 133 15.10 -2.74 -8.12
C GLY A 133 16.37 -2.38 -8.88
N ALA A 134 16.31 -2.46 -10.21
CA ALA A 134 17.45 -2.11 -11.05
C ALA A 134 17.82 -0.63 -10.90
N ALA A 135 16.82 0.25 -10.90
CA ALA A 135 17.07 1.68 -10.73
C ALA A 135 17.65 1.98 -9.34
N HIS A 136 17.09 1.37 -8.32
CA HIS A 136 17.56 1.55 -6.95
C HIS A 136 19.02 1.12 -6.85
N ASN A 137 19.33 -0.05 -7.35
CA ASN A 137 20.66 -0.61 -7.28
C ASN A 137 21.64 0.06 -8.24
N UNK A 138 21.18 0.81 -9.26
CA UNK A 138 21.91 1.58 -10.01
C UNK A 138 22.49 2.63 -9.32
N LEU A 139 21.65 3.19 -8.46
CA LEU A 139 22.12 4.31 -7.67
C LEU A 139 23.14 3.85 -6.62
N SER A 140 22.87 2.72 -5.97
CA SER A 140 23.82 2.15 -5.02
C SER A 140 25.20 1.94 -5.64
N ALA A 141 25.22 1.38 -6.83
CA ALA A 141 26.49 1.11 -7.53
C ALA A 141 27.20 2.42 -7.88
N LEU A 142 26.45 3.43 -8.27
CA LEU A 142 27.05 4.73 -8.60
C LEU A 142 27.68 5.39 -7.39
N ILE A 143 27.08 5.23 -6.21
CA ILE A 143 27.66 5.79 -4.98
C ILE A 143 29.04 5.16 -4.71
N ASP A 144 29.10 3.84 -4.71
CA ASP A 144 30.37 3.16 -4.44
C ASP A 144 31.39 3.38 -5.55
N ASN A 145 30.92 3.51 -6.79
CA ASN A 145 31.80 3.82 -7.91
C ASN A 145 32.41 5.22 -7.76
N HIS A 146 31.60 6.18 -7.34
CA HIS A 146 32.10 7.53 -7.07
C HIS A 146 33.20 7.51 -6.02
N ILE A 147 33.02 6.74 -5.00
CA ILE A 147 34.00 6.60 -3.95
C ILE A 147 35.28 5.91 -4.46
N UNK A 148 35.15 4.89 -5.33
CA UNK A 148 36.15 4.25 -5.81
C UNK A 148 37.02 5.03 -6.54
N TRP A 149 36.47 5.99 -7.30
CA TRP A 149 37.27 6.79 -8.27
C TRP A 149 37.61 8.18 -7.73
N GLY A 150 37.84 8.27 -6.46
CA GLY A 150 38.42 9.46 -5.86
C GLY A 150 37.52 10.25 -4.95
N ASN A 151 36.23 9.93 -4.89
CA ASN A 151 35.30 10.54 -3.93
C ASN A 151 35.35 12.07 -3.96
N LYS A 152 35.19 12.64 -5.12
CA LYS A 152 35.27 14.09 -5.30
C LYS A 152 34.27 14.85 -4.43
N LEU A 153 33.10 14.26 -4.19
CA LEU A 153 32.07 14.89 -3.36
C LEU A 153 32.33 14.77 -1.87
N GLU A 154 33.41 14.06 -1.48
CA GLU A 154 33.80 13.89 -0.07
C GLU A 154 32.72 13.19 0.76
N ILE A 155 32.10 12.18 0.20
CA ILE A 155 31.13 11.36 0.91
C ILE A 155 31.80 10.70 2.11
N ASP A 156 31.14 10.75 3.26
CA ASP A 156 31.61 10.04 4.44
C ASP A 156 31.09 8.58 4.39
N UNK A 157 31.88 7.76 4.16
CA UNK A 157 31.65 6.49 4.05
C UNK A 157 30.89 5.93 5.08
N ARG A 158 30.83 6.52 6.32
CA ARG A 158 30.02 6.11 7.46
C ARG A 158 28.60 6.70 7.41
N ARG A 159 28.33 7.58 6.49
CA ARG A 159 27.08 8.32 6.41
C ARG A 159 26.38 8.12 5.07
N ILE A 160 26.53 6.94 4.48
CA ILE A 160 25.76 6.56 3.31
C ILE A 160 24.45 5.96 3.82
N VAL A 161 23.34 6.59 3.42
CA VAL A 161 22.02 6.17 3.89
C VAL A 161 21.28 5.33 2.87
N TRP A 162 21.80 5.20 1.67
CA TRP A 162 21.18 4.46 0.57
C TRP A 162 21.70 3.03 0.57
N LYS A 163 20.79 2.08 0.78
CA LYS A 163 21.13 0.65 0.79
C LYS A 163 20.94 0.05 -0.61
N ARG A 164 21.01 -1.25 -0.68
CA ARG A 164 20.62 -2.01 -1.87
C ARG A 164 19.26 -2.64 -1.65
N VAL A 165 18.65 -3.21 -2.70
CA VAL A 165 17.36 -3.87 -2.56
C VAL A 165 17.34 -5.22 -3.29
N ALA A 166 16.49 -6.11 -2.77
CA ALA A 166 16.16 -7.36 -3.43
C ALA A 166 14.70 -7.68 -3.07
N ASP A 167 13.95 -8.22 -4.03
CA ASP A 167 12.53 -8.49 -3.77
C ASP A 167 12.33 -9.89 -3.23
N MET A 168 12.88 -10.13 -2.04
CA MET A 168 12.78 -11.43 -1.38
C MET A 168 13.04 -11.21 0.10
N ASN A 169 12.41 -12.05 0.93
CA ASN A 169 12.68 -12.03 2.38
C ASN A 169 14.01 -12.72 2.64
N ASP A 170 14.98 -12.00 3.17
CA ASP A 170 16.32 -12.56 3.40
C ASP A 170 17.01 -11.83 4.55
N ARG A 171 16.81 -12.35 5.77
CA ARG A 171 17.37 -11.68 6.95
C ARG A 171 18.90 -11.63 6.96
N ALA A 172 19.56 -12.48 6.22
CA ALA A 172 21.03 -12.49 6.18
C ALA A 172 21.57 -11.24 5.48
N LEU A 173 20.76 -10.54 4.73
CA LEU A 173 21.20 -9.35 3.99
C LEU A 173 20.97 -8.04 4.75
N ARG A 174 20.39 -8.09 5.91
CA ARG A 174 20.12 -6.85 6.69
C ARG A 174 21.35 -6.00 6.94
N UNK A 175 22.65 -6.37 7.06
CA UNK A 175 23.80 -5.68 7.29
C UNK A 175 24.83 -6.50 6.66
N ILE A 176 25.36 -6.02 5.97
CA ILE A 176 26.48 -6.71 5.31
C ILE A 176 27.72 -5.83 5.23
N UNK A 177 28.79 -6.11 4.80
CA UNK A 177 29.89 -5.48 4.56
C UNK A 177 30.07 -5.58 3.16
N CYS A 178 30.12 -4.76 2.48
CA CYS A 178 30.42 -4.80 1.04
C CYS A 178 31.82 -4.28 0.75
N GLY A 179 32.30 -4.53 -0.45
CA GLY A 179 33.62 -4.04 -0.87
C GLY A 179 34.79 -4.91 -0.47
N LEU A 180 34.53 -6.12 -0.04
CA LEU A 180 35.60 -7.04 0.36
C LEU A 180 36.28 -7.64 -0.88
N GLY A 181 37.52 -8.14 -0.71
CA GLY A 181 38.23 -8.81 -1.77
C GLY A 181 39.44 -8.02 -2.31
N GLY A 182 39.80 -6.93 -1.63
CA GLY A 182 40.98 -6.15 -1.98
C GLY A 182 40.67 -4.83 -2.67
N PRO A 183 41.66 -4.01 -2.88
CA PRO A 183 41.45 -2.64 -3.36
C PRO A 183 40.69 -2.52 -4.68
N GLY A 184 40.78 -3.52 -5.52
CA GLY A 184 40.04 -3.51 -6.79
C GLY A 184 38.54 -3.54 -6.62
N ASN A 185 38.07 -3.93 -5.44
CA ASN A 185 36.63 -4.01 -5.17
C ASN A 185 36.09 -2.81 -4.40
N GLY A 186 36.91 -1.78 -4.23
CA GLY A 186 36.46 -0.54 -3.57
C GLY A 186 36.82 -0.50 -2.10
N PHE A 187 36.04 0.24 -1.34
CA PHE A 187 36.32 0.46 0.08
C PHE A 187 35.33 -0.37 0.90
N PRO A 188 35.81 -1.26 1.77
CA PRO A 188 34.90 -1.99 2.64
C PRO A 188 34.09 -1.05 3.50
N ARG A 189 32.80 -1.30 3.57
CA ARG A 189 31.92 -0.48 4.40
C ARG A 189 30.67 -1.27 4.78
N GLN A 190 29.98 -0.77 5.78
CA GLN A 190 28.70 -1.33 6.15
C GLN A 190 27.66 -0.96 5.10
N ASP A 191 26.85 -1.92 4.72
CA ASP A 191 25.73 -1.72 3.81
C ASP A 191 24.63 -2.67 4.26
N GLY A 192 23.61 -2.82 3.44
CA GLY A 192 22.52 -3.75 3.70
C GLY A 192 21.57 -3.75 2.54
N TYR A 193 20.54 -4.58 2.65
CA TYR A 193 19.48 -4.66 1.67
C TYR A 193 18.14 -4.38 2.35
N ASP A 194 17.32 -3.60 1.69
CA ASP A 194 15.89 -3.53 1.99
C ASP A 194 15.14 -4.37 0.96
N ILE A 195 13.93 -4.77 1.28
CA ILE A 195 13.09 -5.40 0.27
C ILE A 195 12.64 -4.32 -0.73
N THR A 196 12.46 -4.70 -1.98
CA THR A 196 12.19 -3.73 -3.05
C THR A 196 10.99 -2.83 -2.73
N VAL A 197 9.95 -3.37 -2.10
CA VAL A 197 8.76 -2.59 -1.78
C VAL A 197 8.97 -1.58 -0.65
N ALA A 198 10.14 -1.61 0.02
CA ALA A 198 10.52 -0.59 0.99
C ALA A 198 11.42 0.50 0.39
N SER A 199 11.76 0.39 -0.89
CA SER A 199 12.62 1.34 -1.57
C SER A 199 11.96 2.71 -1.70
N GLU A 200 12.75 3.77 -1.50
CA GLU A 200 12.25 5.12 -1.81
C GLU A 200 11.92 5.26 -3.30
N VAL A 201 12.63 4.54 -4.18
CA VAL A 201 12.28 4.56 -5.61
C VAL A 201 10.87 4.02 -5.83
N MET A 202 10.48 2.98 -5.08
CA MET A 202 9.10 2.48 -5.14
C MET A 202 8.11 3.57 -4.73
N ALA A 203 8.39 4.29 -3.65
CA ALA A 203 7.49 5.36 -3.18
C ALA A 203 7.43 6.50 -4.21
N ILE A 204 8.57 6.88 -4.77
CA ILE A 204 8.63 7.90 -5.82
C ILE A 204 7.80 7.48 -7.04
N PHE A 205 7.99 6.23 -7.47
CA PHE A 205 7.24 5.66 -8.59
C PHE A 205 5.74 5.77 -8.37
N CYS A 206 5.30 5.52 -7.14
CA CYS A 206 3.87 5.54 -6.82
C CYS A 206 3.31 6.95 -6.60
N LEU A 207 4.16 7.94 -6.32
CA LEU A 207 3.69 9.32 -6.11
C LEU A 207 3.89 10.21 -7.32
N ALA A 208 4.72 9.79 -8.27
CA ALA A 208 4.97 10.59 -9.47
C ALA A 208 3.71 10.70 -10.35
N THR A 209 3.50 11.89 -10.91
CA THR A 209 2.35 12.13 -11.78
C THR A 209 2.66 11.84 -13.25
N ASP A 210 3.93 11.91 -13.63
CA ASP A 210 4.37 11.66 -15.01
C ASP A 210 5.89 11.49 -15.01
N LEU A 211 6.46 11.32 -16.18
CA LEU A 211 7.90 11.09 -16.33
C LEU A 211 8.72 12.29 -15.85
N ASP A 212 8.27 13.50 -16.14
CA ASP A 212 9.01 14.69 -15.70
C ASP A 212 9.00 14.80 -14.17
N ASP A 213 7.86 14.53 -13.56
CA ASP A 213 7.77 14.54 -12.09
C ASP A 213 8.64 13.43 -11.49
N LEU A 214 8.68 12.26 -12.14
CA LEU A 214 9.56 11.18 -11.71
C LEU A 214 11.01 11.67 -11.66
N LYS A 215 11.48 12.31 -12.73
CA LYS A 215 12.87 12.80 -12.79
C LYS A 215 13.15 13.85 -11.71
N THR A 216 12.21 14.77 -11.51
CA THR A 216 12.36 15.79 -10.48
C THR A 216 12.48 15.16 -9.09
N ARG A 217 11.66 14.15 -8.82
CA ARG A 217 11.70 13.46 -7.53
C ARG A 217 12.99 12.65 -7.36
N LEU A 218 13.43 11.96 -8.40
CA LEU A 218 14.69 11.20 -8.34
C LEU A 218 15.88 12.10 -8.04
N ASP A 219 15.92 13.30 -8.62
CA ASP A 219 16.99 14.26 -8.36
C ASP A 219 17.16 14.57 -6.87
N LYS A 220 16.07 14.58 -6.14
CA LYS A 220 16.04 15.02 -4.73
C LYS A 220 16.44 13.94 -3.74
N ILE A 221 16.57 12.68 -4.17
CA ILE A 221 16.95 11.60 -3.25
C ILE A 221 18.25 11.96 -2.56
N VAL A 222 18.26 11.86 -1.22
CA VAL A 222 19.49 12.03 -0.44
C VAL A 222 20.12 10.66 -0.25
N VAL A 223 21.34 10.47 -0.74
CA VAL A 223 22.00 9.16 -0.70
C VAL A 223 23.04 9.05 0.40
N ALA A 224 23.62 10.18 0.82
CA ALA A 224 24.72 10.16 1.77
C ALA A 224 24.93 11.57 2.29
N TYR A 225 25.82 11.69 3.26
CA TYR A 225 26.26 13.00 3.76
C TYR A 225 27.78 13.08 3.66
N THR A 226 28.29 14.29 3.45
CA THR A 226 29.72 14.56 3.43
C THR A 226 30.27 14.56 4.86
N ARG A 227 31.58 14.63 4.97
CA ARG A 227 32.24 14.77 6.28
C ARG A 227 31.79 16.04 7.00
N ASP A 228 31.39 17.05 6.24
CA ASP A 228 30.83 18.29 6.78
C ASP A 228 29.33 18.21 6.99
N HIS A 229 28.74 17.02 6.89
CA HIS A 229 27.31 16.78 7.11
C HIS A 229 26.40 17.43 6.08
N LYS A 230 26.89 17.70 4.89
CA LYS A 230 26.07 18.24 3.79
C LYS A 230 25.46 17.07 3.01
N PRO A 231 24.21 17.17 2.60
CA PRO A 231 23.58 16.07 1.86
C PRO A 231 24.15 15.93 0.45
N VAL A 232 24.26 14.68 0.01
CA VAL A 232 24.62 14.34 -1.36
C VAL A 232 23.37 13.72 -1.99
N HIS A 233 22.98 14.24 -3.14
CA HIS A 233 21.76 13.83 -3.81
C HIS A 233 22.04 12.95 -5.02
N ALA A 234 21.02 12.23 -5.48
CA ALA A 234 21.17 11.42 -6.70
C ALA A 234 21.63 12.27 -7.88
N ARG A 235 21.15 13.52 -7.98
CA ARG A 235 21.57 14.41 -9.06
C ARG A 235 23.07 14.73 -9.00
N ASP A 236 23.63 14.78 -7.80
CA ASP A 236 25.07 15.09 -7.63
C ASP A 236 25.94 13.97 -8.17
N ILE A 237 25.43 12.75 -8.18
CA ILE A 237 26.15 11.56 -8.68
C ILE A 237 25.74 11.27 -10.12
N LEU A 238 24.87 12.09 -10.68
CA LEU A 238 24.38 11.98 -12.05
C LEU A 238 23.58 10.69 -12.27
N GLY A 239 22.83 10.29 -11.24
CA GLY A 239 22.06 9.03 -11.30
C GLY A 239 20.72 9.14 -11.96
N THR A 240 20.10 10.31 -11.95
CA THR A 240 18.71 10.48 -12.37
C THR A 240 18.43 10.01 -13.79
N GLY A 241 19.32 10.35 -14.73
CA GLY A 241 19.11 10.01 -16.13
C GLY A 241 19.01 8.51 -16.35
N ALA A 242 19.99 7.76 -15.85
CA ALA A 242 19.99 6.31 -16.03
C ALA A 242 18.82 5.66 -15.30
N MET A 243 18.52 6.14 -14.09
CA MET A 243 17.37 5.62 -13.34
C MET A 243 16.08 5.82 -14.12
N SER A 244 15.90 6.99 -14.71
CA SER A 244 14.67 7.28 -15.45
C SER A 244 14.53 6.39 -16.70
N VAL A 245 15.64 6.06 -17.34
CA VAL A 245 15.64 5.14 -18.47
C VAL A 245 15.17 3.75 -18.03
N LEU A 246 15.66 3.28 -16.90
CA LEU A 246 15.27 1.97 -16.36
C LEU A 246 13.79 1.95 -15.98
N LEU A 247 13.24 3.09 -15.53
CA LEU A 247 11.87 3.16 -15.03
C LEU A 247 10.85 3.54 -16.09
N LYS A 248 11.29 3.96 -17.27
CA LYS A 248 10.41 4.57 -18.27
C LYS A 248 9.19 3.69 -18.62
N ASP A 249 9.45 2.45 -19.02
CA ASP A 249 8.34 1.57 -19.43
C ASP A 249 7.50 1.14 -18.25
N ALA A 250 8.13 0.97 -17.07
CA ALA A 250 7.40 0.57 -15.87
C ALA A 250 6.37 1.62 -15.45
N LEU A 251 6.61 2.88 -15.79
CA LEU A 251 5.74 3.96 -15.32
C LEU A 251 4.35 3.93 -15.96
N ALA A 252 4.17 3.24 -17.08
CA ALA A 252 2.85 3.02 -17.66
C ALA A 252 2.08 2.03 -16.80
N PRO A 253 0.82 2.32 -16.44
CA PRO A 253 0.07 1.44 -15.54
C PRO A 253 -0.41 0.17 -16.24
N ASN A 254 -0.61 -0.88 -15.46
CA ASN A 254 -0.94 -2.22 -15.96
C ASN A 254 -2.44 -2.48 -15.89
N LEU A 255 -3.00 -2.95 -16.99
CA LEU A 255 -4.42 -3.28 -17.10
C LEU A 255 -4.60 -4.79 -17.10
N VAL A 256 -5.49 -5.25 -16.25
CA VAL A 256 -5.93 -6.66 -16.17
C VAL A 256 -7.44 -6.67 -15.94
N GLN A 257 -7.99 -7.79 -15.51
CA GLN A 257 -9.43 -7.94 -15.37
C GLN A 257 -9.79 -8.73 -14.12
N THR A 258 -11.00 -8.51 -13.64
CA THR A 258 -11.56 -9.35 -12.58
C THR A 258 -12.11 -10.64 -13.17
N LEU A 259 -12.48 -11.60 -12.31
CA LEU A 259 -13.13 -12.83 -12.79
C LEU A 259 -14.40 -12.54 -13.58
N GLU A 260 -15.06 -11.42 -13.33
CA GLU A 260 -16.28 -11.04 -14.04
C GLU A 260 -16.00 -10.11 -15.21
N ASN A 261 -14.74 -10.04 -15.63
CA ASN A 261 -14.28 -9.30 -16.81
C ASN A 261 -14.43 -7.79 -16.69
N ASN A 262 -14.30 -7.28 -15.48
CA ASN A 262 -14.28 -5.84 -15.24
C ASN A 262 -12.83 -5.34 -15.18
N PRO A 263 -12.59 -4.10 -15.58
CA PRO A 263 -11.20 -3.61 -15.62
C PRO A 263 -10.58 -3.46 -14.25
N ALA A 264 -9.28 -3.77 -14.17
CA ALA A 264 -8.48 -3.54 -12.98
C ALA A 264 -7.13 -2.99 -13.41
N ILE A 265 -6.62 -2.00 -12.66
CA ILE A 265 -5.31 -1.42 -12.90
C ILE A 265 -4.44 -1.76 -11.69
N ILE A 266 -3.31 -2.41 -11.95
CA ILE A 266 -2.38 -2.80 -10.88
C ILE A 266 -1.05 -2.11 -11.17
N HIS A 267 -0.56 -1.27 -10.21
CA HIS A 267 0.60 -0.46 -10.51
C HIS A 267 1.28 0.00 -9.22
N GLY A 268 2.52 -0.47 -9.02
CA GLY A 268 3.30 -0.16 -7.84
C GLY A 268 2.85 -0.93 -6.62
N GLY A 269 3.67 -0.92 -5.56
CA GLY A 269 3.33 -1.69 -4.37
C GLY A 269 4.16 -1.35 -3.15
N PRO A 270 4.18 -0.08 -2.70
CA PRO A 270 4.99 0.26 -1.53
C PRO A 270 4.40 -0.35 -0.26
N PHE A 271 5.25 -0.75 0.67
CA PHE A 271 4.79 -1.26 1.96
C PHE A 271 4.07 -0.15 2.74
N ALA A 272 3.08 -0.55 3.53
CA ALA A 272 2.27 0.40 4.29
C ALA A 272 2.81 0.72 5.68
N ASN A 273 3.86 0.01 6.11
CA ASN A 273 4.42 0.26 7.44
C ASN A 273 5.73 1.05 7.41
N ILE A 274 6.27 1.35 6.22
CA ILE A 274 7.47 2.18 6.11
C ILE A 274 7.34 3.19 4.95
N ALA A 275 6.31 3.04 4.14
CA ALA A 275 5.97 3.96 3.06
C ALA A 275 4.46 4.15 3.09
N HIS A 276 3.89 4.71 2.02
CA HIS A 276 2.50 5.12 2.10
C HIS A 276 1.48 4.04 1.76
N GLY A 277 1.92 2.87 1.26
CA GLY A 277 1.05 1.70 1.18
C GLY A 277 -0.08 1.76 0.17
N CYS A 278 0.05 2.55 -0.89
CA CYS A 278 -1.00 2.74 -1.88
C CYS A 278 -0.47 2.51 -3.28
N ASN A 279 -1.35 2.05 -4.18
CA ASN A 279 -0.98 1.98 -5.59
C ASN A 279 -0.70 3.38 -6.13
N SER A 280 -0.26 3.45 -7.39
CA SER A 280 0.29 4.69 -7.93
C SER A 280 -0.76 5.78 -8.13
N VAL A 281 -0.31 7.01 -8.07
CA VAL A 281 -1.09 8.19 -8.44
C VAL A 281 -1.51 8.10 -9.90
N ILE A 282 -0.59 7.64 -10.77
CA ILE A 282 -0.88 7.50 -12.20
C ILE A 282 -2.08 6.58 -12.41
N ALA A 283 -2.09 5.42 -11.74
CA ALA A 283 -3.19 4.46 -11.89
C ALA A 283 -4.52 5.07 -11.42
N THR A 284 -4.51 5.69 -10.24
CA THR A 284 -5.74 6.24 -9.67
C THR A 284 -6.27 7.39 -10.52
N LYS A 285 -5.41 8.31 -10.92
CA LYS A 285 -5.86 9.45 -11.74
C LYS A 285 -6.35 8.99 -13.11
N ALA A 286 -5.64 8.05 -13.74
CA ALA A 286 -6.09 7.50 -15.01
C ALA A 286 -7.46 6.85 -14.85
N GLY A 287 -7.63 6.06 -13.78
CA GLY A 287 -8.92 5.42 -13.53
C GLY A 287 -10.05 6.41 -13.40
N LEU A 288 -9.81 7.52 -12.70
CA LEU A 288 -10.83 8.54 -12.50
C LEU A 288 -11.25 9.19 -13.82
N LYS A 289 -10.35 9.24 -14.82
CA LYS A 289 -10.69 9.78 -16.14
C LYS A 289 -11.41 8.76 -17.01
N MET A 290 -11.30 7.47 -16.72
CA MET A 290 -11.80 6.42 -17.59
C MET A 290 -13.05 5.73 -17.05
N ALA A 291 -13.36 5.87 -15.78
CA ALA A 291 -14.53 5.21 -15.18
C ALA A 291 -15.30 6.21 -14.34
N ASP A 292 -16.57 5.87 -14.07
CA ASP A 292 -17.40 6.72 -13.23
C ASP A 292 -17.14 6.49 -11.74
N TYR A 293 -16.64 5.31 -11.39
CA TYR A 293 -16.30 4.95 -10.02
C TYR A 293 -14.97 4.21 -10.01
N VAL A 294 -14.06 4.66 -9.16
CA VAL A 294 -12.76 4.01 -8.97
C VAL A 294 -12.69 3.53 -7.54
N VAL A 295 -12.50 2.22 -7.38
CA VAL A 295 -12.29 1.61 -6.07
C VAL A 295 -10.80 1.43 -5.89
N THR A 296 -10.27 1.88 -4.76
CA THR A 296 -8.86 1.70 -4.47
C THR A 296 -8.72 1.33 -2.99
N GLU A 297 -7.53 0.92 -2.58
CA GLU A 297 -7.34 0.49 -1.21
C GLU A 297 -6.00 0.98 -0.67
N ALA A 298 -5.86 0.88 0.66
CA ALA A 298 -4.63 1.22 1.35
C ALA A 298 -4.28 0.08 2.30
N GLY A 299 -3.01 -0.10 2.59
CA GLY A 299 -2.54 -1.25 3.36
C GLY A 299 -2.92 -1.20 4.83
N PHE A 300 -3.10 -2.37 5.43
CA PHE A 300 -3.39 -2.52 6.86
C PHE A 300 -4.71 -1.84 7.25
N GLY A 301 -4.81 -1.40 8.51
CA GLY A 301 -6.00 -0.75 9.01
C GLY A 301 -6.04 0.74 8.71
N ALA A 302 -7.16 1.36 9.08
CA ALA A 302 -7.35 2.78 8.75
C ALA A 302 -6.33 3.69 9.43
N ASP A 303 -5.84 3.30 10.59
CA ASP A 303 -4.85 4.10 11.33
C ASP A 303 -3.52 4.21 10.60
N LEU A 304 -3.18 3.23 9.78
CA LEU A 304 -1.96 3.27 8.98
C LEU A 304 -2.28 3.58 7.52
N GLY A 305 -2.99 2.67 6.86
CA GLY A 305 -3.18 2.79 5.43
C GLY A 305 -4.06 3.95 5.02
N ALA A 306 -5.23 4.08 5.62
CA ALA A 306 -6.13 5.16 5.23
C ALA A 306 -5.51 6.52 5.55
N GLU A 307 -4.89 6.66 6.71
CA GLU A 307 -4.23 7.91 7.07
C GLU A 307 -3.18 8.31 6.04
N LYS A 308 -2.35 7.34 5.61
CA LYS A 308 -1.32 7.62 4.61
C LYS A 308 -1.92 7.90 3.24
N PHE A 309 -2.99 7.20 2.89
CA PHE A 309 -3.71 7.50 1.67
C PHE A 309 -4.17 8.96 1.66
N PHE A 310 -4.80 9.38 2.75
CA PHE A 310 -5.33 10.74 2.87
C PHE A 310 -4.21 11.78 2.97
N ASP A 311 -3.28 11.59 3.91
CA ASP A 311 -2.29 12.63 4.24
C ASP A 311 -1.10 12.65 3.30
N ILE A 312 -0.81 11.55 2.61
CA ILE A 312 0.34 11.50 1.71
C ILE A 312 -0.13 11.48 0.26
N LYS A 313 -0.88 10.45 -0.15
CA LYS A 313 -1.27 10.30 -1.56
C LYS A 313 -2.26 11.38 -2.00
N CYS A 314 -3.34 11.56 -1.26
CA CYS A 314 -4.35 12.54 -1.65
C CYS A 314 -3.80 13.96 -1.57
N ARG A 315 -3.02 14.24 -0.53
CA ARG A 315 -2.38 15.57 -0.40
C ARG A 315 -1.48 15.87 -1.59
N ALA A 316 -0.60 14.91 -1.94
CA ALA A 316 0.38 15.12 -3.01
C ALA A 316 -0.28 15.24 -4.39
N ALA A 317 -1.35 14.48 -4.61
CA ALA A 317 -1.95 14.34 -5.94
C ALA A 317 -3.21 15.19 -6.15
N GLY A 318 -3.67 15.88 -5.11
CA GLY A 318 -4.90 16.65 -5.23
C GLY A 318 -6.15 15.79 -5.35
N LEU A 319 -6.14 14.62 -4.74
CA LEU A 319 -7.28 13.71 -4.77
C LEU A 319 -8.21 13.98 -3.59
N ALA A 320 -9.50 13.75 -3.79
CA ALA A 320 -10.49 13.90 -2.73
C ALA A 320 -11.47 12.73 -2.78
N PRO A 321 -11.37 11.80 -1.82
CA PRO A 321 -12.26 10.64 -1.83
C PRO A 321 -13.72 11.04 -1.61
N ASP A 322 -14.62 10.32 -2.25
CA ASP A 322 -16.06 10.59 -2.17
C ASP A 322 -16.76 9.69 -1.16
N ALA A 323 -16.19 8.54 -0.85
CA ALA A 323 -16.76 7.60 0.11
C ALA A 323 -15.70 6.58 0.51
N SER A 324 -15.97 5.83 1.57
CA SER A 324 -15.07 4.78 2.02
C SER A 324 -15.83 3.58 2.56
N VAL A 325 -15.18 2.43 2.50
CA VAL A 325 -15.67 1.18 3.07
C VAL A 325 -14.69 0.74 4.15
N UNK A 326 -14.97 0.47 5.37
CA UNK A 326 -14.26 -0.01 6.33
C UNK A 326 -14.56 -1.34 6.36
N VAL A 327 -13.76 -2.33 6.02
CA VAL A 327 -14.01 -3.78 6.04
C VAL A 327 -13.88 -4.30 7.45
N ALA A 328 -14.85 -5.07 7.88
CA ALA A 328 -14.83 -5.70 9.20
C ALA A 328 -15.16 -7.17 9.06
N THR A 329 -14.58 -8.00 9.95
CA THR A 329 -14.90 -9.43 10.01
C THR A 329 -15.18 -9.80 11.45
N THR A 330 -16.04 -10.78 11.63
CA THR A 330 -16.28 -11.28 12.97
C THR A 330 -15.01 -11.90 13.59
N UNK A 331 -14.31 -12.45 12.81
CA UNK A 331 -13.17 -13.02 13.21
C UNK A 331 -12.20 -12.13 13.80
N ALA A 332 -11.98 -11.14 13.11
CA ALA A 332 -11.02 -10.15 13.61
C ALA A 332 -11.53 -9.43 14.85
N LEU A 333 -12.79 -9.03 14.85
CA LEU A 333 -13.34 -8.32 16.00
C LEU A 333 -13.36 -9.18 17.25
N LYS A 334 -13.64 -10.45 17.13
CA LYS A 334 -13.54 -11.37 18.27
C LYS A 334 -12.11 -11.48 18.77
N MET A 335 -11.16 -11.52 17.89
CA MET A 335 -9.76 -11.51 18.30
C MET A 335 -9.35 -10.22 18.99
N UNK A 336 -9.87 -9.12 18.44
CA UNK A 336 -9.74 -7.95 19.01
C UNK A 336 -10.31 -7.90 20.28
N GLY A 337 -11.32 -8.79 20.74
CA GLY A 337 -11.96 -8.96 22.03
C GLY A 337 -11.37 -10.02 22.93
N GLY A 338 -10.30 -10.65 22.52
CA GLY A 338 -9.55 -11.58 23.38
C GLY A 338 -9.63 -13.03 22.96
N VAL A 339 -10.38 -13.38 21.93
CA VAL A 339 -10.48 -14.77 21.45
C VAL A 339 -9.18 -15.15 20.76
N THR A 340 -8.70 -16.37 21.01
CA THR A 340 -7.49 -16.86 20.35
C THR A 340 -7.79 -17.30 18.91
N LYS A 341 -6.75 -17.37 18.10
CA LYS A 341 -6.90 -17.73 16.68
C LYS A 341 -7.62 -19.07 16.49
N ASP A 342 -7.36 -20.02 17.37
CA ASP A 342 -7.94 -21.37 17.26
C ASP A 342 -9.46 -21.37 17.51
N ASN A 343 -9.99 -20.39 18.14
CA ASN A 343 -11.40 -20.27 18.47
C ASN A 343 -12.17 -19.24 17.64
N UNK A 344 -11.63 -18.73 16.70
CA UNK A 344 -12.21 -17.75 15.90
C UNK A 344 -13.42 -18.15 15.16
N UNK A 345 -13.66 -19.40 15.20
CA UNK A 345 -14.75 -19.85 14.50
C UNK A 345 -15.94 -20.06 15.33
N LYS A 346 -15.91 -20.07 16.56
CA LYS A 346 -17.01 -20.29 17.51
C LYS A 346 -17.74 -18.97 17.77
N GLU A 347 -19.04 -19.02 17.86
CA GLU A 347 -19.81 -17.84 18.21
C GLU A 347 -19.38 -17.35 19.60
N ASP A 348 -19.16 -16.05 19.72
CA ASP A 348 -18.80 -15.44 21.00
C ASP A 348 -19.24 -13.97 20.97
N LEU A 349 -20.48 -13.73 21.36
CA LEU A 349 -21.05 -12.38 21.28
C LEU A 349 -20.40 -11.44 22.31
N ASP A 350 -19.97 -11.97 23.47
CA ASP A 350 -19.32 -11.12 24.46
C ASP A 350 -17.96 -10.62 23.95
N ALA A 351 -17.17 -11.51 23.36
CA ALA A 351 -15.88 -11.09 22.80
C ALA A 351 -16.08 -10.14 21.63
N LEU A 352 -17.09 -10.38 20.81
CA LEU A 352 -17.40 -9.50 19.69
C LEU A 352 -17.77 -8.11 20.21
N GLN A 353 -18.58 -8.04 21.24
CA GLN A 353 -18.96 -6.77 21.85
C GLN A 353 -17.72 -6.03 22.39
N ASP A 354 -16.81 -6.76 23.03
CA ASP A 354 -15.58 -6.18 23.56
C ASP A 354 -14.66 -5.68 22.44
N GLY A 355 -14.66 -6.36 21.35
CA GLY A 355 -13.85 -5.94 20.20
C GLY A 355 -14.44 -4.80 19.37
N UNK A 356 -15.55 -4.48 19.41
CA UNK A 356 -16.17 -3.52 18.73
C UNK A 356 -15.59 -2.23 18.83
N CYS A 357 -14.89 -2.00 20.00
CA CYS A 357 -14.21 -0.70 20.14
C CYS A 357 -13.21 -0.46 19.03
N ASN A 358 -12.59 -1.49 18.48
CA ASN A 358 -11.66 -1.36 17.36
C ASN A 358 -12.38 -0.83 16.12
N LEU A 359 -13.52 -1.38 15.82
CA LEU A 359 -14.31 -0.91 14.67
C LEU A 359 -14.69 0.57 14.84
N VAL A 360 -15.17 0.93 16.01
CA VAL A 360 -15.55 2.30 16.30
C VAL A 360 -14.39 3.27 16.10
N UNK A 361 -13.26 2.96 16.46
CA UNK A 361 -12.19 3.73 16.36
C UNK A 361 -11.82 3.99 15.01
N HIS A 362 -11.88 2.93 14.25
CA HIS A 362 -11.58 3.10 12.83
C HIS A 362 -12.65 3.94 12.11
N ILE A 363 -13.90 3.76 12.43
CA ILE A 363 -14.95 4.60 11.85
C ILE A 363 -14.65 6.07 12.14
N GLU A 364 -14.37 6.38 13.36
CA GLU A 364 -14.03 7.75 13.74
C GLU A 364 -12.80 8.28 12.99
N UNK A 365 -11.84 7.48 12.76
CA UNK A 365 -10.68 7.79 12.15
C UNK A 365 -10.90 8.33 10.85
N VAL A 366 -11.76 7.56 10.07
CA VAL A 366 -12.06 7.96 8.70
C VAL A 366 -12.96 9.21 8.66
N LYS A 367 -13.96 9.24 9.52
CA LYS A 367 -14.85 10.40 9.56
C LYS A 367 -14.09 11.71 9.85
N SER A 368 -13.00 11.64 10.61
CA SER A 368 -12.25 12.86 10.95
C SER A 368 -11.60 13.51 9.74
N PHE A 369 -11.47 12.78 8.64
CA PHE A 369 -10.98 13.33 7.37
C PHE A 369 -12.10 13.87 6.49
N GLY A 370 -13.35 13.80 6.95
CA GLY A 370 -14.48 14.32 6.18
C GLY A 370 -15.00 13.36 5.12
N VAL A 371 -14.68 12.07 5.23
CA VAL A 371 -15.07 11.07 4.23
C VAL A 371 -16.17 10.18 4.80
N PRO A 372 -17.31 10.05 4.10
CA PRO A 372 -18.37 9.15 4.56
C PRO A 372 -17.94 7.70 4.59
N VAL A 373 -18.45 6.94 5.55
CA VAL A 373 -18.05 5.56 5.81
C VAL A 373 -19.26 4.64 5.74
N VAL A 374 -19.08 3.49 5.06
CA VAL A 374 -20.00 2.36 5.15
C VAL A 374 -19.17 1.17 5.64
N VAL A 375 -19.70 0.41 6.59
CA VAL A 375 -19.01 -0.80 7.04
C VAL A 375 -19.39 -1.95 6.12
N GLY A 376 -18.41 -2.59 5.54
CA GLY A 376 -18.61 -3.81 4.76
C GLY A 376 -18.25 -5.00 5.62
N ILE A 377 -19.25 -5.82 5.98
CA ILE A 377 -19.00 -7.02 6.77
C ILE A 377 -18.66 -8.15 5.83
N ASN A 378 -17.39 -8.54 5.83
CA ASN A 378 -16.92 -9.65 4.98
C ASN A 378 -17.26 -10.96 5.69
N ARG A 379 -18.39 -11.55 5.29
CA ARG A 379 -18.93 -12.71 6.01
C ARG A 379 -18.22 -14.00 5.61
N PHE A 380 -17.81 -14.76 6.63
CA PHE A 380 -17.25 -16.10 6.45
C PHE A 380 -18.29 -17.13 6.83
N THR A 381 -18.05 -18.38 6.37
CA THR A 381 -19.00 -19.47 6.57
C THR A 381 -19.38 -19.70 8.04
N ALA A 382 -18.41 -19.55 8.94
CA ALA A 382 -18.64 -19.81 10.36
C ALA A 382 -19.39 -18.67 11.09
N ASP A 383 -19.55 -17.51 10.46
CA ASP A 383 -20.18 -16.38 11.13
C ASP A 383 -21.68 -16.65 11.32
N THR A 384 -22.19 -16.30 12.51
CA THR A 384 -23.60 -16.50 12.81
C THR A 384 -24.40 -15.23 12.52
N ASP A 385 -25.71 -15.41 12.32
CA ASP A 385 -26.60 -14.27 12.11
C ASP A 385 -26.58 -13.33 13.32
N ALA A 386 -26.44 -13.87 14.54
CA ALA A 386 -26.39 -13.04 15.74
C ALA A 386 -25.14 -12.16 15.76
N GLU A 387 -24.00 -12.71 15.32
CA GLU A 387 -22.76 -11.94 15.23
C GLU A 387 -22.89 -10.82 14.18
N ILE A 388 -23.43 -11.11 13.03
CA ILE A 388 -23.63 -10.12 11.99
C ILE A 388 -24.57 -9.00 12.48
N ALA A 389 -25.66 -9.39 13.16
CA ALA A 389 -26.62 -8.43 13.69
C ALA A 389 -25.98 -7.50 14.72
N LEU A 390 -25.08 -8.04 15.56
CA LEU A 390 -24.38 -7.21 16.55
C LEU A 390 -23.48 -6.17 15.89
N ILE A 391 -22.75 -6.55 14.84
CA ILE A 391 -21.92 -5.59 14.11
C ILE A 391 -22.80 -4.49 13.51
N LYS A 392 -23.93 -4.85 12.90
CA LYS A 392 -24.84 -3.87 12.34
C LYS A 392 -25.36 -2.91 13.40
N GLN A 393 -25.69 -3.44 14.58
CA GLN A 393 -26.18 -2.62 15.69
C GLN A 393 -25.12 -1.62 16.15
N ILE A 394 -23.87 -2.06 16.28
CA ILE A 394 -22.76 -1.20 16.69
C ILE A 394 -22.52 -0.10 15.65
N ALA A 395 -22.51 -0.45 14.37
CA ALA A 395 -22.33 0.54 13.32
C ALA A 395 -23.46 1.58 13.34
N ASP A 396 -24.69 1.12 13.47
CA ASP A 396 -25.84 2.00 13.50
C ASP A 396 -25.76 2.97 14.69
N ALA A 397 -25.33 2.48 15.85
CA ALA A 397 -25.14 3.33 17.03
C ALA A 397 -24.07 4.39 16.83
N ASN A 398 -23.20 4.20 15.85
CA ASN A 398 -22.15 5.16 15.51
C ASN A 398 -22.45 5.95 14.24
N GLY A 399 -23.69 5.91 13.80
CA GLY A 399 -24.16 6.73 12.71
C GLY A 399 -23.74 6.28 11.32
N VAL A 400 -23.37 5.01 11.16
CA VAL A 400 -22.98 4.48 9.85
C VAL A 400 -23.74 3.19 9.59
N LYS A 401 -23.90 2.88 8.30
CA LYS A 401 -24.56 1.66 7.88
C LYS A 401 -23.56 0.54 7.74
N ALA A 402 -23.93 -0.67 8.16
CA ALA A 402 -23.12 -1.86 7.94
C ALA A 402 -23.88 -2.81 7.04
N ILE A 403 -23.19 -3.35 6.04
CA ILE A 403 -23.82 -4.19 5.04
C ILE A 403 -23.06 -5.51 4.97
N GLU A 404 -23.79 -6.60 5.05
CA GLU A 404 -23.24 -7.95 4.93
C GLU A 404 -22.86 -8.22 3.48
N CYS A 405 -21.66 -8.76 3.27
CA CYS A 405 -21.15 -9.05 1.94
C CYS A 405 -20.74 -10.51 1.85
N THR A 406 -21.10 -11.16 0.76
CA THR A 406 -20.78 -12.56 0.51
C THR A 406 -19.99 -12.74 -0.79
N HIS A 407 -19.20 -11.74 -1.13
CA HIS A 407 -18.47 -11.73 -2.41
C HIS A 407 -17.43 -12.85 -2.53
N TRP A 408 -16.90 -13.36 -1.41
CA TRP A 408 -15.94 -14.46 -1.52
C TRP A 408 -16.59 -15.66 -2.20
N ALA A 409 -17.82 -16.00 -1.81
CA ALA A 409 -18.53 -17.15 -2.36
C ALA A 409 -19.30 -16.82 -3.63
N ASP A 410 -19.83 -15.61 -3.73
CA ASP A 410 -20.81 -15.25 -4.75
C ASP A 410 -20.32 -14.20 -5.75
N GLY A 411 -19.07 -13.76 -5.63
CA GLY A 411 -18.55 -12.73 -6.54
C GLY A 411 -19.28 -11.42 -6.40
N GLY A 412 -19.42 -10.71 -7.51
CA GLY A 412 -20.07 -9.40 -7.50
C GLY A 412 -21.51 -9.43 -7.02
N ALA A 413 -22.21 -10.54 -7.24
CA ALA A 413 -23.59 -10.65 -6.74
C ALA A 413 -23.66 -10.51 -5.22
N GLY A 414 -22.60 -10.96 -4.53
CA GLY A 414 -22.53 -10.86 -3.07
C GLY A 414 -22.18 -9.49 -2.55
N ALA A 415 -21.91 -8.52 -3.43
CA ALA A 415 -21.57 -7.16 -3.05
C ALA A 415 -22.49 -6.11 -3.65
N GLU A 416 -23.62 -6.52 -4.23
CA GLU A 416 -24.51 -5.55 -4.89
C GLU A 416 -25.11 -4.56 -3.91
N GLU A 417 -25.50 -5.03 -2.71
CA GLU A 417 -26.09 -4.12 -1.72
C GLU A 417 -25.06 -3.09 -1.27
N LEU A 418 -23.84 -3.51 -1.03
CA LEU A 418 -22.75 -2.58 -0.68
C LEU A 418 -22.51 -1.60 -1.84
N ALA A 419 -22.54 -2.09 -3.08
CA ALA A 419 -22.33 -1.26 -4.26
C ALA A 419 -23.39 -0.17 -4.36
N GLU A 420 -24.67 -0.52 -4.12
CA GLU A 420 -25.75 0.46 -4.19
C GLU A 420 -25.59 1.54 -3.13
N GLU A 421 -25.24 1.15 -1.91
CA GLU A 421 -25.07 2.12 -0.83
C GLU A 421 -23.88 3.03 -1.09
N ILE A 422 -22.75 2.46 -1.51
CA ILE A 422 -21.54 3.24 -1.76
C ILE A 422 -21.74 4.22 -2.92
N ALA A 423 -22.38 3.77 -4.00
CA ALA A 423 -22.64 4.67 -5.13
C ALA A 423 -23.55 5.82 -4.71
N SER A 424 -24.58 5.52 -3.92
CA SER A 424 -25.51 6.54 -3.43
C SER A 424 -24.79 7.59 -2.59
N ILE A 425 -23.94 7.14 -1.67
CA ILE A 425 -23.20 8.07 -0.81
C ILE A 425 -22.18 8.87 -1.62
N ALA A 426 -21.46 8.22 -2.52
CA ALA A 426 -20.48 8.92 -3.35
C ALA A 426 -21.14 9.98 -4.23
N ASP A 427 -22.31 9.68 -4.76
CA ASP A 427 -23.04 10.62 -5.62
C ASP A 427 -23.70 11.75 -4.83
N SER A 428 -23.89 11.58 -3.52
CA SER A 428 -24.63 12.55 -2.71
C SER A 428 -23.89 13.86 -2.50
N GLY A 429 -22.57 13.86 -2.68
CA GLY A 429 -21.78 15.04 -2.40
C GLY A 429 -21.56 15.30 -0.91
N ALA A 430 -21.78 14.29 -0.07
CA ALA A 430 -21.62 14.45 1.39
C ALA A 430 -20.16 14.57 1.82
N ALA A 431 -19.22 14.12 1.00
CA ALA A 431 -17.80 14.15 1.37
C ALA A 431 -17.28 15.59 1.39
N SER A 432 -16.47 15.89 2.39
CA SER A 432 -15.75 17.16 2.47
C SER A 432 -14.33 16.87 2.97
N PHE A 433 -13.57 16.18 2.14
CA PHE A 433 -12.25 15.67 2.51
C PHE A 433 -11.29 16.80 2.83
N ALA A 434 -10.54 16.64 3.91
CA ALA A 434 -9.40 17.49 4.25
C ALA A 434 -8.33 16.64 4.93
N PRO A 435 -7.05 16.89 4.64
CA PRO A 435 -5.98 16.23 5.38
C PRO A 435 -6.04 16.56 6.87
N LEU A 436 -5.39 15.74 7.68
CA LEU A 436 -5.46 15.88 9.13
C LEU A 436 -4.77 17.14 9.63
N TYR A 437 -3.80 17.64 8.89
CA TYR A 437 -3.01 18.81 9.28
C TYR A 437 -2.61 19.61 8.03
N PRO A 438 -2.39 20.92 8.16
CA PRO A 438 -1.92 21.70 7.02
C PRO A 438 -0.42 21.49 6.78
N ASP A 439 0.03 21.81 5.57
CA ASP A 439 1.43 21.65 5.20
C ASP A 439 2.37 22.44 6.13
N ASP A 440 1.96 23.60 6.60
CA ASP A 440 2.84 24.48 7.39
C ASP A 440 2.84 24.18 8.89
N MET A 441 2.10 23.17 9.34
CA MET A 441 2.22 22.74 10.74
C MET A 441 3.65 22.23 10.97
N PRO A 442 4.30 22.56 12.11
CA PRO A 442 5.65 22.02 12.38
C PRO A 442 5.68 20.50 12.40
N ILE A 443 6.81 19.92 12.01
CA ILE A 443 6.92 18.45 11.90
C ILE A 443 6.54 17.76 13.21
N TRP A 444 7.08 18.23 14.34
CA TRP A 444 6.75 17.63 15.64
C TRP A 444 5.25 17.62 15.88
N ASP A 445 4.59 18.72 15.56
CA ASP A 445 3.14 18.84 15.79
C ASP A 445 2.35 17.95 14.82
N LYS A 446 2.85 17.74 13.59
CA LYS A 446 2.22 16.80 12.67
C LYS A 446 2.22 15.39 13.27
N ILE A 447 3.37 14.97 13.80
CA ILE A 447 3.50 13.65 14.42
C ILE A 447 2.55 13.54 15.61
N LYS A 448 2.55 14.55 16.46
CA LYS A 448 1.69 14.56 17.66
C LYS A 448 0.22 14.53 17.28
N THR A 449 -0.16 15.25 16.22
CA THR A 449 -1.55 15.28 15.77
C THR A 449 -2.01 13.88 15.34
N VAL A 450 -1.20 13.17 14.53
CA VAL A 450 -1.55 11.82 14.12
C VAL A 450 -1.64 10.90 15.33
N ALA A 451 -0.65 10.95 16.20
CA ALA A 451 -0.61 10.05 17.36
C ALA A 451 -1.77 10.27 18.32
N THR A 452 -2.10 11.52 18.61
CA THR A 452 -3.15 11.80 19.60
C THR A 452 -4.54 11.67 18.99
N ARG A 453 -4.73 12.11 17.76
CA ARG A 453 -6.07 12.07 17.16
C ARG A 453 -6.46 10.71 16.58
N LEU A 454 -5.48 9.94 16.07
CA LEU A 454 -5.80 8.68 15.42
C LEU A 454 -5.39 7.45 16.23
N TYR A 455 -4.26 7.52 16.96
CA TYR A 455 -3.77 6.38 17.72
C TYR A 455 -4.23 6.38 19.18
N ARG A 456 -4.95 7.42 19.61
CA ARG A 456 -5.46 7.58 20.97
C ARG A 456 -4.34 7.72 22.00
N ALA A 457 -3.15 8.15 21.57
CA ALA A 457 -2.04 8.37 22.48
C ALA A 457 -2.22 9.66 23.28
N ASP A 458 -1.67 9.68 24.48
CA ASP A 458 -1.67 10.92 25.28
C ASP A 458 -0.63 11.92 24.79
N ASP A 459 0.48 11.43 24.25
CA ASP A 459 1.57 12.30 23.79
C ASP A 459 2.57 11.48 22.97
N ILE A 460 3.56 12.18 22.44
CA ILE A 460 4.72 11.55 21.82
C ILE A 460 5.95 11.91 22.63
N ILE A 461 6.95 11.02 22.64
CA ILE A 461 8.22 11.26 23.33
C ILE A 461 9.37 10.88 22.41
N ALA A 462 10.51 11.53 22.62
CA ALA A 462 11.71 11.24 21.85
C ALA A 462 12.93 11.69 22.63
N ASP A 463 14.06 11.00 22.43
CA ASP A 463 15.29 11.44 23.05
C ASP A 463 15.83 12.68 22.32
N GLN A 464 16.89 13.27 22.85
CA GLN A 464 17.42 14.52 22.33
C GLN A 464 17.93 14.37 20.88
N LYS A 465 18.52 13.23 20.56
CA LYS A 465 19.02 12.99 19.20
C LYS A 465 17.88 13.08 18.17
N ILE A 466 16.77 12.44 18.47
CA ILE A 466 15.60 12.46 17.56
C ILE A 466 15.02 13.87 17.47
N ARG A 467 14.89 14.55 18.62
CA ARG A 467 14.39 15.94 18.63
C ARG A 467 15.26 16.84 17.78
N ASP A 468 16.59 16.68 17.87
CA ASP A 468 17.51 17.47 17.08
C ASP A 468 17.37 17.17 15.60
N GLN A 469 17.21 15.89 15.23
CA GLN A 469 17.01 15.52 13.83
C GLN A 469 15.74 16.18 13.26
N ILE A 470 14.66 16.17 14.03
CA ILE A 470 13.39 16.77 13.58
C ILE A 470 13.57 18.28 13.42
N ARG A 471 14.25 18.92 14.38
CA ARG A 471 14.49 20.36 14.28
C ARG A 471 15.36 20.68 13.06
N ASP A 472 16.38 19.87 12.79
CA ASP A 472 17.24 20.09 11.62
C ASP A 472 16.43 19.99 10.32
N LEU A 473 15.54 19.02 10.21
CA LEU A 473 14.69 18.89 9.03
C LEU A 473 13.76 20.09 8.90
N GLN A 474 13.21 20.54 10.02
CA GLN A 474 12.36 21.74 10.03
C GLN A 474 13.12 22.95 9.53
N ASP A 475 14.36 23.12 9.98
CA ASP A 475 15.17 24.31 9.68
C ASP A 475 15.80 24.26 8.28
N THR A 476 15.91 23.09 7.66
CA THR A 476 16.60 22.96 6.37
C THR A 476 15.65 22.82 5.18
N GLY A 477 14.39 23.19 5.36
CA GLY A 477 13.47 23.31 4.25
C GLY A 477 12.51 22.13 4.04
N TYR A 478 12.43 21.20 4.99
CA TYR A 478 11.56 20.04 4.88
C TYR A 478 10.33 20.13 5.77
N GLY A 479 10.10 21.29 6.40
CA GLY A 479 9.00 21.45 7.34
C GLY A 479 7.62 21.28 6.73
N HIS A 480 7.50 21.45 5.42
CA HIS A 480 6.21 21.35 4.73
C HIS A 480 5.84 19.91 4.39
N LEU A 481 6.75 18.96 4.52
CA LEU A 481 6.48 17.59 4.13
C LEU A 481 5.54 16.89 5.12
N PRO A 482 4.68 15.99 4.62
CA PRO A 482 3.90 15.15 5.54
C PRO A 482 4.77 14.12 6.23
N VAL A 483 4.26 13.57 7.33
CA VAL A 483 4.96 12.54 8.07
C VAL A 483 4.34 11.17 7.76
N CYS A 484 5.20 10.16 7.72
CA CYS A 484 4.82 8.78 7.44
C CYS A 484 5.23 7.96 8.66
N ILE A 485 4.26 7.64 9.51
CA ILE A 485 4.56 6.98 10.79
C ILE A 485 4.62 5.48 10.58
N ALA A 486 5.74 4.89 10.97
CA ALA A 486 5.99 3.46 10.86
C ALA A 486 5.89 2.85 12.25
N LYS A 487 4.84 2.07 12.46
CA LYS A 487 4.58 1.38 13.73
C LYS A 487 3.95 0.03 13.45
N THR A 488 3.72 -0.75 14.51
CA THR A 488 3.04 -2.04 14.35
C THR A 488 1.66 -1.85 13.72
N GLN A 489 1.30 -2.75 12.83
CA GLN A 489 -0.04 -2.75 12.23
C GLN A 489 -1.08 -3.41 13.14
N TYR A 490 -0.67 -4.06 14.22
CA TYR A 490 -1.55 -4.90 15.04
C TYR A 490 -2.18 -4.18 16.24
N SER A 491 -1.95 -2.88 16.35
CA SER A 491 -2.51 -2.08 17.46
C SER A 491 -2.55 -0.62 17.06
N PHE A 492 -3.48 0.15 17.63
CA PHE A 492 -3.39 1.61 17.51
C PHE A 492 -2.13 2.15 18.18
N SER A 493 -1.69 1.47 19.25
CA SER A 493 -0.47 1.86 19.98
C SER A 493 0.78 1.34 19.26
N THR A 494 1.93 1.46 19.93
CA THR A 494 3.17 0.88 19.42
C THR A 494 3.47 -0.49 20.03
N ASP A 495 2.55 -1.02 20.84
CA ASP A 495 2.66 -2.36 21.44
C ASP A 495 1.67 -3.29 20.73
N PRO A 496 2.15 -4.26 19.94
CA PRO A 496 1.23 -5.12 19.17
C PRO A 496 0.32 -5.99 20.05
N ASN A 497 0.60 -6.09 21.33
CA ASN A 497 -0.22 -6.90 22.25
C ASN A 497 -1.40 -6.15 22.83
N LEU A 498 -1.47 -4.83 22.66
CA LEU A 498 -2.60 -4.03 23.15
C LEU A 498 -3.71 -4.05 22.12
N LYS A 499 -4.69 -4.90 22.34
CA LYS A 499 -5.78 -5.13 21.41
C LYS A 499 -6.90 -4.10 21.57
N GLY A 500 -7.82 -4.11 20.62
CA GLY A 500 -9.02 -3.28 20.68
C GLY A 500 -8.73 -1.82 20.37
N ALA A 501 -8.94 -0.96 21.32
CA ALA A 501 -8.71 0.49 21.17
C ALA A 501 -8.00 1.02 22.42
N PRO A 502 -6.71 0.69 22.56
CA PRO A 502 -5.97 1.11 23.76
C PRO A 502 -5.88 2.63 23.90
N SER A 503 -5.84 3.09 25.14
CA SER A 503 -5.63 4.49 25.48
C SER A 503 -4.62 4.58 26.61
N GLU A 504 -4.31 5.79 27.06
CA GLU A 504 -3.37 6.02 28.15
C GLU A 504 -1.99 5.45 27.83
N HIS A 505 -1.54 5.69 26.59
CA HIS A 505 -0.20 5.29 26.16
C HIS A 505 0.48 6.46 25.47
N VAL A 506 1.79 6.37 25.31
CA VAL A 506 2.55 7.37 24.55
C VAL A 506 3.24 6.68 23.38
N VAL A 507 3.52 7.46 22.34
CA VAL A 507 4.23 6.95 21.17
C VAL A 507 5.68 7.44 21.26
N ALA A 508 6.61 6.49 21.33
CA ALA A 508 8.03 6.78 21.41
C ALA A 508 8.63 6.79 20.02
N LEU A 509 9.21 7.93 19.64
CA LEU A 509 9.87 8.07 18.34
C LEU A 509 11.28 7.51 18.45
N ARG A 510 11.64 6.56 17.57
CA ARG A 510 12.93 5.86 17.67
C ARG A 510 13.91 6.24 16.55
N GLU A 511 13.40 6.65 15.41
CA GLU A 511 14.25 6.93 14.25
C GLU A 511 13.52 7.86 13.32
N VAL A 512 14.26 8.71 12.62
CA VAL A 512 13.72 9.62 11.61
C VAL A 512 14.48 9.37 10.31
N ARG A 513 13.76 9.19 9.21
CA ARG A 513 14.37 9.01 7.89
C ARG A 513 13.74 9.99 6.93
N LEU A 514 14.57 10.74 6.23
CA LEU A 514 14.09 11.65 5.19
C LEU A 514 13.96 10.91 3.87
N SER A 515 12.77 10.91 3.28
CA SER A 515 12.53 10.43 1.92
C SER A 515 12.26 11.66 1.05
N ALA A 516 13.32 12.39 0.75
CA ALA A 516 13.20 13.71 0.12
C ALA A 516 12.62 13.61 -1.30
N GLY A 517 12.95 12.55 -2.04
CA GLY A 517 12.41 12.37 -3.38
C GLY A 517 10.95 11.99 -3.36
N ALA A 518 10.56 11.12 -2.45
CA ALA A 518 9.16 10.75 -2.28
C ALA A 518 8.34 11.91 -1.71
N GLY A 519 8.97 12.74 -0.88
CA GLY A 519 8.31 13.91 -0.32
C GLY A 519 7.61 13.63 0.99
N PHE A 520 8.20 12.79 1.85
CA PHE A 520 7.69 12.61 3.20
C PHE A 520 8.83 12.27 4.16
N ILE A 521 8.53 12.38 5.44
CA ILE A 521 9.48 12.07 6.50
C ILE A 521 8.98 10.84 7.25
N VAL A 522 9.80 9.78 7.27
CA VAL A 522 9.42 8.54 7.95
C VAL A 522 9.79 8.66 9.42
N ILE A 523 8.83 8.40 10.29
CA ILE A 523 9.02 8.42 11.74
C ILE A 523 8.83 6.99 12.24
N VAL A 524 9.93 6.37 12.65
CA VAL A 524 9.90 4.97 13.08
C VAL A 524 9.60 4.89 14.56
N CYS A 525 8.54 4.16 14.92
CA CYS A 525 8.03 4.08 16.28
C CYS A 525 7.96 2.65 16.80
N GLY A 526 8.85 1.79 16.29
CA GLY A 526 8.85 0.39 16.75
C GLY A 526 9.87 -0.42 15.98
N ASP A 527 9.77 -1.71 16.10
CA ASP A 527 10.66 -2.63 15.38
C ASP A 527 10.10 -2.88 13.99
N ILE A 528 10.50 -2.04 13.06
CA ILE A 528 10.01 -2.10 11.69
C ILE A 528 11.05 -2.79 10.81
N MET A 529 10.61 -3.84 10.11
CA MET A 529 11.51 -4.62 9.27
C MET A 529 11.41 -4.15 7.82
N THR A 530 12.53 -3.63 7.31
CA THR A 530 12.63 -3.27 5.90
C THR A 530 13.29 -4.38 5.08
N MET A 531 13.68 -5.46 5.75
CA MET A 531 14.10 -6.71 5.09
C MET A 531 13.55 -7.86 5.94
N PRO A 532 12.32 -8.29 5.67
CA PRO A 532 11.73 -9.39 6.44
C PRO A 532 12.49 -10.68 6.26
N GLY A 533 12.44 -11.54 7.26
CA GLY A 533 13.00 -12.89 7.15
C GLY A 533 11.94 -13.89 6.73
N LEU A 534 12.39 -15.01 6.21
CA LEU A 534 11.48 -16.12 5.97
C LEU A 534 11.03 -16.71 7.31
N PRO A 535 9.76 -17.11 7.42
CA PRO A 535 9.32 -17.76 8.66
C PRO A 535 9.90 -19.17 8.78
N ARG A 536 9.66 -19.81 9.92
CA ARG A 536 10.21 -21.14 10.17
C ARG A 536 9.79 -22.13 9.09
N VAL A 537 8.55 -22.08 8.66
CA VAL A 537 8.06 -22.89 7.53
C VAL A 537 7.51 -21.92 6.49
N PRO A 538 8.36 -21.53 5.53
CA PRO A 538 7.92 -20.57 4.53
C PRO A 538 6.97 -21.19 3.51
N ALA A 539 6.15 -20.35 2.89
CA ALA A 539 5.27 -20.79 1.80
C ALA A 539 6.07 -21.44 0.68
N ALA A 540 7.31 -21.04 0.49
CA ALA A 540 8.20 -21.62 -0.53
C ALA A 540 8.31 -23.14 -0.42
N ASN A 541 8.19 -23.69 0.80
CA ASN A 541 8.29 -25.13 0.99
C ASN A 541 7.14 -25.91 0.31
N SER A 542 6.04 -25.24 0.04
CA SER A 542 4.85 -25.86 -0.56
C SER A 542 4.61 -25.46 -2.01
N ILE A 543 5.37 -24.49 -2.51
CA ILE A 543 5.21 -24.01 -3.89
C ILE A 543 6.06 -24.85 -4.81
N ALA A 544 5.47 -25.36 -5.90
CA ALA A 544 6.17 -26.27 -6.80
C ALA A 544 5.54 -26.23 -8.20
N ILE A 545 6.19 -26.91 -9.12
CA ILE A 545 5.66 -27.14 -10.47
C ILE A 545 5.22 -28.59 -10.52
N ASP A 546 3.99 -28.85 -10.93
CA ASP A 546 3.47 -30.20 -11.03
C ASP A 546 3.90 -30.88 -12.35
N ASP A 547 3.45 -32.10 -12.55
CA ASP A 547 3.86 -32.88 -13.73
C ASP A 547 3.38 -32.27 -15.05
N LYS A 548 2.40 -31.39 -15.00
CA LYS A 548 1.87 -30.73 -16.19
C LYS A 548 2.47 -29.36 -16.40
N GLY A 549 3.46 -28.99 -15.58
CA GLY A 549 4.08 -27.69 -15.67
C GLY A 549 3.28 -26.56 -15.05
N GLN A 550 2.29 -26.89 -14.23
CA GLN A 550 1.47 -25.88 -13.56
C GLN A 550 1.99 -25.59 -12.17
N VAL A 551 1.90 -24.33 -11.75
CA VAL A 551 2.29 -23.94 -10.40
C VAL A 551 1.29 -24.51 -9.40
N ALA A 552 1.81 -25.09 -8.32
CA ALA A 552 1.01 -25.61 -7.21
C ALA A 552 1.46 -24.93 -5.93
N GLY A 553 0.55 -24.80 -4.99
CA GLY A 553 0.87 -24.25 -3.68
C GLY A 553 0.90 -22.72 -3.58
N LEU A 554 0.53 -22.04 -4.63
CA LEU A 554 0.48 -20.59 -4.65
C LEU A 554 -0.94 -20.13 -4.29
N PHE A 555 -1.28 -20.17 -3.02
CA PHE A 555 -2.60 -19.81 -2.45
C PHE A 555 -3.76 -20.77 -2.84
#